data_8a190e5ccac57247b11c795497b54baf
#
_entry.id   8a190e5ccac57247b11c795497b54baf
#
_cell.length_a   1.000
_cell.length_b   1.000
_cell.length_c   1.000
_cell.angle_alpha   90.00
_cell.angle_beta   90.00
_cell.angle_gamma   90.00
#
_symmetry.space_group_name_H-M   'P 1'
#
loop_
_entity.id
_entity.type
_entity.pdbx_description
1 polymer ?
#
loop_
_entity_poly.entity_id
_entity_poly.type
_entity_poly.pdbx_seq_one_letter_code
_entity_poly.pdbx_strand_id
1 'polypeptide(L)'
;MIVEDPDIVQKINEHLSPQIRVWGLQVTNKSFSCYHLCDSRVYEFLIPSHCFLPPHHSTYLGRKIVEIAEKEGDLEGFQERQSEVATFWKEADEEYIKPILENTPEEIRVLVEQALGLVEKPEQQEPAESISKAAEDPSPTDAAQPKQEERPTDTEPLDEAAEARRLQVIEVVKAVKAAYVKAKRSYRIPATRLARIQAALDQYVGTKNFFNYTIQKRDTDPSAKRYIKSFNLNQTPIIINDTEWLSLKVHGQSFMMHQIRKMVAMAALVVRCGCVPERIADSYGSTKIAIPKAPGLGLLLERPIFDTYNNKKAVVTEKGPIDFSAYEAEINEFKQREIYDRIFREEQETKA
;
A
#
# COMPACT_ATOMS: atom_id res chain seq x y z
N MET A 1 1.63 -3.61 -41.19
CA MET A 1 0.49 -2.72 -40.94
C MET A 1 0.76 -1.44 -41.70
N ILE A 2 -0.12 -1.06 -42.61
CA ILE A 2 -0.05 0.20 -43.35
C ILE A 2 -0.61 1.27 -42.43
N VAL A 3 0.21 2.18 -41.95
CA VAL A 3 -0.15 3.24 -40.96
C VAL A 3 -0.38 4.56 -41.70
N GLU A 4 -0.95 4.50 -42.92
CA GLU A 4 -1.22 5.68 -43.75
C GLU A 4 -2.64 6.25 -43.56
N ASP A 5 -3.49 5.51 -42.84
CA ASP A 5 -4.85 5.94 -42.53
C ASP A 5 -4.82 6.90 -41.33
N PRO A 6 -5.21 8.18 -41.49
CA PRO A 6 -5.21 9.15 -40.39
C PRO A 6 -6.15 8.76 -39.25
N ASP A 7 -7.20 7.98 -39.56
CA ASP A 7 -8.20 7.57 -38.56
C ASP A 7 -7.93 6.20 -37.94
N ILE A 8 -6.76 5.61 -38.17
CA ILE A 8 -6.44 4.25 -37.74
C ILE A 8 -6.59 4.06 -36.23
N VAL A 9 -6.20 5.04 -35.41
CA VAL A 9 -6.33 5.00 -33.94
C VAL A 9 -7.79 4.95 -33.52
N GLN A 10 -8.64 5.76 -34.15
CA GLN A 10 -10.07 5.74 -33.87
C GLN A 10 -10.68 4.38 -34.23
N LYS A 11 -10.40 3.87 -35.43
CA LYS A 11 -10.88 2.57 -35.90
C LYS A 11 -10.44 1.41 -34.98
N ILE A 12 -9.19 1.43 -34.49
CA ILE A 12 -8.72 0.44 -33.52
C ILE A 12 -9.54 0.55 -32.23
N ASN A 13 -9.76 1.77 -31.71
CA ASN A 13 -10.48 2.00 -30.47
C ASN A 13 -11.97 1.62 -30.54
N GLU A 14 -12.59 1.65 -31.72
CA GLU A 14 -13.96 1.18 -31.94
C GLU A 14 -14.12 -0.35 -31.68
N HIS A 15 -13.03 -1.12 -31.87
CA HIS A 15 -13.01 -2.56 -31.64
C HIS A 15 -12.50 -2.96 -30.25
N LEU A 16 -12.03 -1.99 -29.42
CA LEU A 16 -11.50 -2.24 -28.09
C LEU A 16 -12.57 -2.04 -27.01
N SER A 17 -12.46 -2.81 -25.93
CA SER A 17 -13.31 -2.60 -24.75
C SER A 17 -13.04 -1.21 -24.14
N PRO A 18 -14.00 -0.62 -23.39
CA PRO A 18 -13.82 0.69 -22.75
C PRO A 18 -12.57 0.81 -21.87
N GLN A 19 -12.07 -0.31 -21.34
CA GLN A 19 -10.90 -0.36 -20.45
C GLN A 19 -9.55 -0.44 -21.18
N ILE A 20 -9.55 -0.48 -22.51
CA ILE A 20 -8.33 -0.54 -23.32
C ILE A 20 -8.39 0.56 -24.36
N ARG A 21 -7.35 1.38 -24.47
CA ARG A 21 -7.27 2.48 -25.45
C ARG A 21 -5.89 2.55 -26.08
N VAL A 22 -5.87 2.81 -27.37
CA VAL A 22 -4.68 3.23 -28.13
C VAL A 22 -4.75 4.75 -28.25
N TRP A 23 -3.71 5.43 -27.78
CA TRP A 23 -3.63 6.89 -27.80
C TRP A 23 -3.05 7.41 -29.11
N GLY A 24 -2.05 6.71 -29.62
CA GLY A 24 -1.38 7.11 -30.85
C GLY A 24 -0.47 6.02 -31.39
N LEU A 25 0.09 6.26 -32.54
CA LEU A 25 1.03 5.39 -33.22
C LEU A 25 2.29 6.19 -33.57
N GLN A 26 3.46 5.64 -33.25
CA GLN A 26 4.74 6.22 -33.63
C GLN A 26 5.51 5.25 -34.49
N VAL A 27 5.80 5.65 -35.73
CA VAL A 27 6.69 4.89 -36.62
C VAL A 27 8.10 5.03 -36.13
N THR A 28 8.76 3.89 -35.85
CA THR A 28 10.14 3.83 -35.35
C THR A 28 11.09 3.20 -36.40
N ASN A 29 12.38 3.18 -36.10
CA ASN A 29 13.36 2.49 -36.93
C ASN A 29 13.25 0.96 -36.74
N LYS A 30 13.83 0.20 -37.70
CA LYS A 30 13.78 -1.27 -37.69
C LYS A 30 14.45 -1.93 -36.49
N SER A 31 15.39 -1.25 -35.82
CA SER A 31 16.08 -1.75 -34.63
C SER A 31 15.43 -1.34 -33.30
N PHE A 32 14.27 -0.69 -33.35
CA PHE A 32 13.57 -0.29 -32.14
C PHE A 32 12.99 -1.49 -31.42
N SER A 33 13.23 -1.53 -30.12
CA SER A 33 12.62 -2.48 -29.21
C SER A 33 12.14 -1.72 -27.96
N CYS A 34 10.85 -1.69 -27.73
CA CYS A 34 10.27 -1.04 -26.56
C CYS A 34 10.75 -1.64 -25.23
N TYR A 35 11.16 -2.91 -25.24
CA TYR A 35 11.71 -3.58 -24.07
C TYR A 35 13.15 -3.13 -23.76
N HIS A 36 14.02 -3.09 -24.78
CA HIS A 36 15.45 -2.79 -24.59
C HIS A 36 15.77 -1.30 -24.58
N LEU A 37 14.95 -0.47 -25.23
CA LEU A 37 15.19 0.97 -25.36
C LEU A 37 14.37 1.79 -24.35
N CYS A 38 13.65 1.16 -23.44
CA CYS A 38 13.00 1.82 -22.32
C CYS A 38 14.04 2.19 -21.26
N ASP A 39 14.40 3.46 -21.19
CA ASP A 39 15.43 3.99 -20.28
C ASP A 39 15.00 3.99 -18.82
N SER A 40 13.75 4.28 -18.57
CA SER A 40 13.19 4.36 -17.22
C SER A 40 11.66 4.27 -17.23
N ARG A 41 11.09 4.11 -16.06
CA ARG A 41 9.64 3.93 -15.86
C ARG A 41 9.15 4.82 -14.74
N VAL A 42 7.99 5.41 -14.94
CA VAL A 42 7.25 6.13 -13.88
C VAL A 42 6.09 5.25 -13.44
N TYR A 43 6.01 5.03 -12.13
CA TYR A 43 4.89 4.38 -11.48
C TYR A 43 4.21 5.34 -10.54
N GLU A 44 2.92 5.17 -10.39
CA GLU A 44 2.11 5.83 -9.39
C GLU A 44 1.57 4.78 -8.41
N PHE A 45 1.53 5.15 -7.12
CA PHE A 45 0.94 4.33 -6.09
C PHE A 45 -0.10 5.16 -5.33
N LEU A 46 -1.35 4.74 -5.38
CA LEU A 46 -2.43 5.34 -4.60
C LEU A 46 -2.55 4.64 -3.25
N ILE A 47 -2.57 5.42 -2.18
CA ILE A 47 -2.67 4.92 -0.81
C ILE A 47 -3.57 5.82 0.03
N PRO A 48 -4.51 5.26 0.84
CA PRO A 48 -5.29 6.06 1.76
C PRO A 48 -4.40 6.76 2.79
N SER A 49 -4.68 8.04 3.08
CA SER A 49 -3.89 8.84 4.02
C SER A 49 -3.87 8.26 5.43
N HIS A 50 -4.95 7.60 5.85
CA HIS A 50 -5.05 6.95 7.15
C HIS A 50 -4.09 5.77 7.34
N CYS A 51 -3.48 5.23 6.27
CA CYS A 51 -2.41 4.23 6.38
C CYS A 51 -1.17 4.77 7.09
N PHE A 52 -1.03 6.08 7.17
CA PHE A 52 0.05 6.77 7.87
C PHE A 52 -0.30 7.14 9.32
N LEU A 53 -1.50 6.86 9.82
CA LEU A 53 -1.84 7.02 11.23
C LEU A 53 -1.01 6.07 12.10
N PRO A 54 -0.65 6.47 13.34
CA PRO A 54 0.02 5.57 14.26
C PRO A 54 -0.85 4.34 14.57
N PRO A 55 -0.25 3.23 15.01
CA PRO A 55 -1.01 2.13 15.57
C PRO A 55 -1.82 2.62 16.78
N HIS A 56 -3.01 2.05 16.99
CA HIS A 56 -3.81 2.37 18.18
C HIS A 56 -3.00 2.03 19.44
N HIS A 57 -3.05 2.90 20.44
CA HIS A 57 -2.24 2.80 21.66
C HIS A 57 -2.46 1.50 22.45
N SER A 58 -3.66 0.92 22.40
CA SER A 58 -3.99 -0.35 23.05
C SER A 58 -3.42 -1.59 22.32
N THR A 59 -2.96 -1.46 21.07
CA THR A 59 -2.41 -2.59 20.32
C THR A 59 -1.00 -2.93 20.79
N TYR A 60 -0.60 -4.20 20.63
CA TYR A 60 0.78 -4.62 20.91
C TYR A 60 1.80 -3.72 20.21
N LEU A 61 1.60 -3.43 18.92
CA LEU A 61 2.51 -2.55 18.18
C LEU A 61 2.53 -1.12 18.76
N GLY A 62 1.35 -0.58 19.11
CA GLY A 62 1.25 0.78 19.70
C GLY A 62 2.04 0.90 21.00
N ARG A 63 1.95 -0.09 21.88
CA ARG A 63 2.75 -0.13 23.11
C ARG A 63 4.23 -0.34 22.86
N LYS A 64 4.55 -1.28 21.94
CA LYS A 64 5.94 -1.66 21.64
C LYS A 64 6.79 -0.54 21.03
N ILE A 65 6.20 0.31 20.18
CA ILE A 65 6.93 1.45 19.60
C ILE A 65 7.29 2.49 20.68
N VAL A 66 6.44 2.72 21.67
CA VAL A 66 6.73 3.62 22.80
C VAL A 66 7.86 3.04 23.66
N GLU A 67 7.76 1.76 24.03
CA GLU A 67 8.81 1.06 24.78
C GLU A 67 10.18 1.13 24.08
N ILE A 68 10.19 0.96 22.75
CA ILE A 68 11.43 1.06 21.97
C ILE A 68 11.96 2.49 21.97
N ALA A 69 11.09 3.51 21.79
CA ALA A 69 11.50 4.91 21.82
C ALA A 69 12.09 5.30 23.19
N GLU A 70 11.51 4.81 24.29
CA GLU A 70 12.06 4.99 25.64
C GLU A 70 13.43 4.33 25.79
N LYS A 71 13.54 3.07 25.35
CA LYS A 71 14.77 2.30 25.43
C LYS A 71 15.91 2.89 24.58
N GLU A 72 15.59 3.47 23.44
CA GLU A 72 16.56 4.15 22.57
C GLU A 72 16.86 5.58 23.03
N GLY A 73 16.14 6.13 24.02
CA GLY A 73 16.32 7.50 24.53
C GLY A 73 15.76 8.57 23.57
N ASP A 74 14.84 8.20 22.67
CA ASP A 74 14.23 9.07 21.65
C ASP A 74 12.75 9.34 21.91
N LEU A 75 12.30 9.25 23.17
CA LEU A 75 10.90 9.42 23.50
C LEU A 75 10.36 10.82 23.14
N GLU A 76 11.13 11.88 23.43
CA GLU A 76 10.74 13.25 23.09
C GLU A 76 10.64 13.44 21.58
N GLY A 77 11.64 12.97 20.83
CA GLY A 77 11.61 13.02 19.37
C GLY A 77 10.47 12.20 18.77
N PHE A 78 10.17 11.02 19.34
CA PHE A 78 9.02 10.21 18.97
C PHE A 78 7.70 10.97 19.19
N GLN A 79 7.52 11.59 20.37
CA GLN A 79 6.31 12.38 20.69
C GLN A 79 6.16 13.58 19.76
N GLU A 80 7.25 14.29 19.47
CA GLU A 80 7.22 15.38 18.49
C GLU A 80 6.81 14.89 17.10
N ARG A 81 7.36 13.77 16.64
CA ARG A 81 7.01 13.18 15.34
C ARG A 81 5.59 12.63 15.26
N GLN A 82 4.88 12.47 16.36
CA GLN A 82 3.50 12.01 16.43
C GLN A 82 2.53 13.09 16.91
N SER A 83 3.02 14.29 17.23
CA SER A 83 2.24 15.36 17.88
C SER A 83 0.97 15.74 17.10
N GLU A 84 1.06 15.79 15.76
CA GLU A 84 -0.04 16.17 14.88
C GLU A 84 -1.20 15.17 14.82
N VAL A 85 -1.00 13.97 15.34
CA VAL A 85 -2.01 12.89 15.36
C VAL A 85 -2.19 12.27 16.76
N ALA A 86 -1.61 12.88 17.78
CA ALA A 86 -1.58 12.33 19.14
C ALA A 86 -2.99 12.15 19.73
N THR A 87 -3.94 12.99 19.37
CA THR A 87 -5.32 12.96 19.87
C THR A 87 -6.26 12.09 19.05
N PHE A 88 -5.88 11.72 17.82
CA PHE A 88 -6.76 11.06 16.86
C PHE A 88 -7.48 9.83 17.42
N TRP A 89 -6.73 8.91 18.04
CA TRP A 89 -7.35 7.70 18.58
C TRP A 89 -8.25 7.96 19.79
N LYS A 90 -7.85 8.90 20.65
CA LYS A 90 -8.68 9.29 21.80
C LYS A 90 -10.00 9.91 21.34
N GLU A 91 -9.96 10.80 20.36
CA GLU A 91 -11.16 11.42 19.77
C GLU A 91 -12.04 10.38 19.08
N ALA A 92 -11.43 9.46 18.31
CA ALA A 92 -12.14 8.38 17.65
C ALA A 92 -12.80 7.42 18.66
N ASP A 93 -12.14 7.10 19.77
CA ASP A 93 -12.69 6.26 20.82
C ASP A 93 -13.87 6.95 21.52
N GLU A 94 -13.75 8.23 21.85
CA GLU A 94 -14.82 8.99 22.50
C GLU A 94 -16.05 9.18 21.58
N GLU A 95 -15.83 9.50 20.31
CA GLU A 95 -16.92 9.82 19.36
C GLU A 95 -17.61 8.58 18.80
N TYR A 96 -16.84 7.54 18.44
CA TYR A 96 -17.37 6.41 17.66
C TYR A 96 -17.49 5.11 18.44
N ILE A 97 -16.59 4.85 19.40
CA ILE A 97 -16.49 3.54 20.07
C ILE A 97 -17.26 3.54 21.38
N LYS A 98 -17.06 4.55 22.21
CA LYS A 98 -17.69 4.68 23.51
C LYS A 98 -19.22 4.55 23.46
N PRO A 99 -19.95 5.18 22.53
CA PRO A 99 -21.41 5.01 22.45
C PRO A 99 -21.84 3.56 22.15
N ILE A 100 -21.04 2.81 21.39
CA ILE A 100 -21.33 1.40 21.09
C ILE A 100 -21.14 0.56 22.35
N LEU A 101 -20.04 0.77 23.08
CA LEU A 101 -19.73 0.01 24.28
C LEU A 101 -20.68 0.33 25.46
N GLU A 102 -21.11 1.59 25.61
CA GLU A 102 -22.07 2.00 26.62
C GLU A 102 -23.46 1.38 26.42
N ASN A 103 -23.85 1.15 25.16
CA ASN A 103 -25.10 0.48 24.81
C ASN A 103 -24.99 -1.08 24.85
N THR A 104 -23.83 -1.61 25.19
CA THR A 104 -23.57 -3.06 25.23
C THR A 104 -23.63 -3.55 26.67
N PRO A 105 -24.33 -4.66 26.96
CA PRO A 105 -24.34 -5.26 28.30
C PRO A 105 -22.90 -5.52 28.82
N GLU A 106 -22.69 -5.31 30.11
CA GLU A 106 -21.36 -5.34 30.73
C GLU A 106 -20.64 -6.67 30.49
N GLU A 107 -21.36 -7.80 30.57
CA GLU A 107 -20.81 -9.14 30.33
C GLU A 107 -20.29 -9.30 28.90
N ILE A 108 -20.97 -8.72 27.91
CA ILE A 108 -20.57 -8.75 26.50
C ILE A 108 -19.44 -7.76 26.26
N ARG A 109 -19.49 -6.57 26.88
CA ARG A 109 -18.47 -5.53 26.74
C ARG A 109 -17.08 -6.03 27.13
N VAL A 110 -16.95 -6.71 28.26
CA VAL A 110 -15.67 -7.30 28.72
C VAL A 110 -15.12 -8.26 27.69
N LEU A 111 -15.97 -9.13 27.11
CA LEU A 111 -15.55 -10.07 26.08
C LEU A 111 -15.15 -9.38 24.77
N VAL A 112 -15.83 -8.31 24.39
CA VAL A 112 -15.51 -7.49 23.23
C VAL A 112 -14.17 -6.79 23.41
N GLU A 113 -13.92 -6.16 24.56
CA GLU A 113 -12.67 -5.50 24.88
C GLU A 113 -11.48 -6.48 24.85
N GLN A 114 -11.67 -7.70 25.37
CA GLN A 114 -10.68 -8.78 25.28
C GLN A 114 -10.45 -9.22 23.83
N ALA A 115 -11.53 -9.38 23.04
CA ALA A 115 -11.44 -9.79 21.64
C ALA A 115 -10.77 -8.73 20.74
N LEU A 116 -10.88 -7.45 21.10
CA LEU A 116 -10.24 -6.32 20.42
C LEU A 116 -8.82 -6.05 20.94
N GLY A 117 -8.37 -6.72 22.01
CA GLY A 117 -7.09 -6.49 22.66
C GLY A 117 -6.98 -5.12 23.35
N LEU A 118 -8.12 -4.56 23.74
CA LEU A 118 -8.22 -3.28 24.49
C LEU A 118 -7.89 -3.46 25.98
N VAL A 119 -7.98 -4.69 26.49
CA VAL A 119 -7.61 -5.09 27.85
C VAL A 119 -6.55 -6.18 27.77
N GLU A 120 -5.54 -6.12 28.64
CA GLU A 120 -4.49 -7.14 28.69
C GLU A 120 -5.08 -8.51 29.03
N LYS A 121 -4.75 -9.51 28.20
CA LYS A 121 -4.98 -10.90 28.60
C LYS A 121 -4.02 -11.20 29.75
N PRO A 122 -4.46 -11.86 30.84
CA PRO A 122 -3.52 -12.42 31.79
C PRO A 122 -2.55 -13.33 31.03
N GLU A 123 -1.26 -13.18 31.33
CA GLU A 123 -0.15 -13.86 30.64
C GLU A 123 -0.39 -15.36 30.48
N GLN A 124 -0.80 -15.79 29.27
CA GLN A 124 -0.59 -17.14 28.82
C GLN A 124 0.45 -17.06 27.68
N GLN A 125 1.58 -17.68 27.94
CA GLN A 125 2.68 -17.83 27.00
C GLN A 125 2.16 -18.44 25.70
N GLU A 126 2.10 -17.64 24.62
CA GLU A 126 1.90 -18.18 23.28
C GLU A 126 3.25 -18.57 22.67
N PRO A 127 3.36 -19.76 22.05
CA PRO A 127 4.57 -20.14 21.34
C PRO A 127 4.78 -19.28 20.08
N ALA A 128 6.03 -18.90 19.84
CA ALA A 128 6.50 -17.97 18.81
C ALA A 128 6.39 -18.48 17.36
N GLU A 129 5.48 -19.38 17.01
CA GLU A 129 5.47 -20.06 15.70
C GLU A 129 4.40 -19.59 14.68
N SER A 130 3.52 -18.64 15.01
CA SER A 130 2.40 -18.31 14.11
C SER A 130 2.61 -17.12 13.14
N ILE A 131 3.80 -16.48 13.11
CA ILE A 131 4.04 -15.27 12.29
C ILE A 131 4.58 -15.58 10.88
N SER A 132 4.97 -16.83 10.58
CA SER A 132 5.65 -17.14 9.32
C SER A 132 4.75 -17.61 8.15
N LYS A 133 3.44 -17.75 8.32
CA LYS A 133 2.54 -18.34 7.29
C LYS A 133 1.57 -17.41 6.59
N ALA A 134 1.60 -16.10 6.83
CA ALA A 134 0.66 -15.14 6.23
C ALA A 134 1.19 -14.33 5.04
N ALA A 135 2.26 -14.75 4.37
CA ALA A 135 2.92 -13.97 3.32
C ALA A 135 3.24 -14.74 2.03
N GLU A 136 2.43 -15.73 1.65
CA GLU A 136 2.55 -16.34 0.31
C GLU A 136 1.25 -16.16 -0.47
N ASP A 137 1.30 -15.30 -1.50
CA ASP A 137 0.31 -15.21 -2.57
C ASP A 137 0.28 -16.56 -3.32
N PRO A 138 -0.86 -17.22 -3.51
CA PRO A 138 -0.91 -18.42 -4.34
C PRO A 138 -0.72 -18.06 -5.81
N SER A 139 0.36 -18.51 -6.43
CA SER A 139 0.47 -18.63 -7.89
C SER A 139 -0.60 -19.59 -8.40
N PRO A 140 -1.26 -19.29 -9.55
CA PRO A 140 -2.29 -20.16 -10.10
C PRO A 140 -1.65 -21.26 -10.96
N THR A 141 -1.25 -22.38 -10.35
CA THR A 141 -1.12 -23.70 -10.98
C THR A 141 -0.96 -24.73 -9.87
N ASP A 142 -2.02 -25.42 -9.59
CA ASP A 142 -2.16 -26.87 -9.49
C ASP A 142 -3.48 -27.21 -8.79
N ALA A 143 -4.37 -27.81 -9.55
CA ALA A 143 -5.57 -28.42 -9.04
C ALA A 143 -5.19 -29.69 -8.27
N ALA A 144 -5.21 -29.65 -6.94
CA ALA A 144 -5.15 -30.81 -6.08
C ALA A 144 -6.44 -30.91 -5.25
N GLN A 145 -7.04 -32.08 -5.31
CA GLN A 145 -8.31 -32.49 -4.70
C GLN A 145 -8.36 -32.26 -3.19
N PRO A 146 -9.52 -31.93 -2.61
CA PRO A 146 -9.68 -31.71 -1.17
C PRO A 146 -9.57 -33.06 -0.44
N LYS A 147 -8.58 -33.19 0.43
CA LYS A 147 -8.58 -34.24 1.46
C LYS A 147 -9.65 -33.88 2.50
N GLN A 148 -10.61 -34.77 2.65
CA GLN A 148 -11.56 -34.76 3.76
C GLN A 148 -10.80 -34.98 5.07
N GLU A 149 -10.70 -33.93 5.88
CA GLU A 149 -10.36 -34.06 7.30
C GLU A 149 -11.63 -34.50 8.05
N GLU A 150 -11.57 -35.67 8.64
CA GLU A 150 -12.59 -36.19 9.56
C GLU A 150 -12.70 -35.24 10.78
N ARG A 151 -13.88 -34.67 10.95
CA ARG A 151 -14.25 -33.91 12.17
C ARG A 151 -14.40 -34.89 13.31
N PRO A 152 -13.83 -34.65 14.50
CA PRO A 152 -14.22 -35.38 15.70
C PRO A 152 -15.68 -35.01 16.04
N THR A 153 -16.55 -35.99 15.99
CA THR A 153 -17.92 -35.92 16.49
C THR A 153 -17.90 -36.21 17.99
N ASP A 154 -17.71 -35.12 18.80
CA ASP A 154 -18.20 -35.08 20.18
C ASP A 154 -19.01 -33.78 20.32
N THR A 155 -20.30 -33.88 20.00
CA THR A 155 -21.32 -32.87 20.27
C THR A 155 -21.83 -33.07 21.69
N GLU A 156 -21.19 -32.37 22.66
CA GLU A 156 -21.93 -31.98 23.86
C GLU A 156 -23.03 -31.01 23.43
N PRO A 157 -24.21 -31.01 24.08
CA PRO A 157 -25.28 -30.08 23.76
C PRO A 157 -24.79 -28.66 23.96
N LEU A 158 -24.64 -27.91 22.85
CA LEU A 158 -24.27 -26.51 22.86
C LEU A 158 -25.27 -25.75 23.73
N ASP A 159 -24.79 -25.14 24.81
CA ASP A 159 -25.57 -24.23 25.64
C ASP A 159 -26.05 -23.08 24.73
N GLU A 160 -27.33 -23.07 24.34
CA GLU A 160 -27.94 -22.05 23.47
C GLU A 160 -27.64 -20.63 23.97
N ALA A 161 -27.49 -20.46 25.30
CA ALA A 161 -27.10 -19.19 25.90
C ALA A 161 -25.66 -18.80 25.63
N ALA A 162 -24.74 -19.77 25.58
CA ALA A 162 -23.33 -19.52 25.25
C ALA A 162 -23.16 -19.16 23.76
N GLU A 163 -23.93 -19.80 22.88
CA GLU A 163 -23.93 -19.49 21.45
C GLU A 163 -24.54 -18.11 21.17
N ALA A 164 -25.64 -17.76 21.83
CA ALA A 164 -26.25 -16.44 21.73
C ALA A 164 -25.27 -15.33 22.20
N ARG A 165 -24.56 -15.53 23.32
CA ARG A 165 -23.52 -14.59 23.77
C ARG A 165 -22.38 -14.45 22.75
N ARG A 166 -21.91 -15.56 22.17
CA ARG A 166 -20.86 -15.53 21.15
C ARG A 166 -21.28 -14.74 19.92
N LEU A 167 -22.52 -14.91 19.45
CA LEU A 167 -23.07 -14.15 18.33
C LEU A 167 -23.15 -12.65 18.66
N GLN A 168 -23.60 -12.28 19.86
CA GLN A 168 -23.62 -10.89 20.29
C GLN A 168 -22.22 -10.27 20.34
N VAL A 169 -21.22 -10.97 20.86
CA VAL A 169 -19.82 -10.51 20.86
C VAL A 169 -19.34 -10.26 19.43
N ILE A 170 -19.61 -11.20 18.50
CA ILE A 170 -19.22 -11.05 17.10
C ILE A 170 -19.87 -9.81 16.45
N GLU A 171 -21.15 -9.57 16.74
CA GLU A 171 -21.88 -8.43 16.21
C GLU A 171 -21.32 -7.10 16.72
N VAL A 172 -21.07 -6.99 18.04
CA VAL A 172 -20.50 -5.78 18.63
C VAL A 172 -19.07 -5.55 18.14
N VAL A 173 -18.22 -6.59 18.05
CA VAL A 173 -16.88 -6.50 17.48
C VAL A 173 -16.93 -6.00 16.03
N LYS A 174 -17.91 -6.47 15.24
CA LYS A 174 -18.11 -6.00 13.87
C LYS A 174 -18.53 -4.53 13.84
N ALA A 175 -19.41 -4.11 14.73
CA ALA A 175 -19.83 -2.70 14.86
C ALA A 175 -18.66 -1.79 15.25
N VAL A 176 -17.85 -2.18 16.23
CA VAL A 176 -16.65 -1.43 16.66
C VAL A 176 -15.63 -1.33 15.52
N LYS A 177 -15.35 -2.44 14.80
CA LYS A 177 -14.46 -2.40 13.63
C LYS A 177 -14.98 -1.47 12.53
N ALA A 178 -16.28 -1.48 12.26
CA ALA A 178 -16.90 -0.57 11.30
C ALA A 178 -16.80 0.91 11.75
N ALA A 179 -16.94 1.19 13.04
CA ALA A 179 -16.77 2.50 13.62
C ALA A 179 -15.33 3.03 13.48
N TYR A 180 -14.31 2.20 13.72
CA TYR A 180 -12.92 2.55 13.45
C TYR A 180 -12.65 2.80 11.97
N VAL A 181 -13.27 2.04 11.06
CA VAL A 181 -13.16 2.30 9.62
C VAL A 181 -13.76 3.66 9.27
N LYS A 182 -14.92 4.01 9.86
CA LYS A 182 -15.56 5.32 9.67
C LYS A 182 -14.65 6.45 10.17
N ALA A 183 -14.10 6.34 11.38
CA ALA A 183 -13.16 7.32 11.94
C ALA A 183 -11.93 7.51 11.05
N LYS A 184 -11.36 6.41 10.50
CA LYS A 184 -10.22 6.48 9.57
C LYS A 184 -10.57 7.16 8.25
N ARG A 185 -11.78 6.97 7.72
CA ARG A 185 -12.22 7.60 6.47
C ARG A 185 -12.34 9.11 6.58
N SER A 186 -12.83 9.62 7.71
CA SER A 186 -12.92 11.05 7.96
C SER A 186 -11.57 11.73 8.25
N TYR A 187 -10.49 10.93 8.43
CA TYR A 187 -9.16 11.48 8.65
C TYR A 187 -8.67 12.30 7.46
N ARG A 188 -8.07 13.46 7.75
CA ARG A 188 -7.37 14.33 6.80
C ARG A 188 -5.96 14.55 7.28
N ILE A 189 -5.02 14.30 6.39
CA ILE A 189 -3.60 14.32 6.74
C ILE A 189 -3.09 15.76 6.85
N PRO A 190 -2.42 16.15 7.94
CA PRO A 190 -1.84 17.49 8.07
C PRO A 190 -0.58 17.66 7.20
N ALA A 191 -0.28 18.90 6.83
CA ALA A 191 0.87 19.24 5.98
C ALA A 191 2.21 18.79 6.57
N THR A 192 2.36 18.84 7.89
CA THR A 192 3.55 18.34 8.60
C THR A 192 3.76 16.85 8.37
N ARG A 193 2.70 16.06 8.37
CA ARG A 193 2.78 14.61 8.12
C ARG A 193 3.04 14.31 6.64
N LEU A 194 2.50 15.10 5.70
CA LEU A 194 2.87 15.02 4.28
C LEU A 194 4.37 15.27 4.09
N ALA A 195 4.94 16.27 4.78
CA ALA A 195 6.36 16.52 4.74
C ALA A 195 7.20 15.35 5.29
N ARG A 196 6.75 14.67 6.37
CA ARG A 196 7.41 13.47 6.90
C ARG A 196 7.36 12.30 5.91
N ILE A 197 6.24 12.14 5.21
CA ILE A 197 6.13 11.14 4.14
C ILE A 197 7.15 11.44 3.04
N GLN A 198 7.21 12.70 2.56
CA GLN A 198 8.18 13.08 1.54
C GLN A 198 9.61 12.84 2.00
N ALA A 199 9.97 13.22 3.23
CA ALA A 199 11.30 12.96 3.79
C ALA A 199 11.65 11.44 3.82
N ALA A 200 10.68 10.57 4.11
CA ALA A 200 10.86 9.13 4.03
C ALA A 200 11.04 8.64 2.57
N LEU A 201 10.29 9.20 1.63
CA LEU A 201 10.42 8.86 0.20
C LEU A 201 11.76 9.31 -0.39
N ASP A 202 12.29 10.44 0.05
CA ASP A 202 13.58 10.98 -0.40
C ASP A 202 14.75 10.05 -0.06
N GLN A 203 14.63 9.22 0.99
CA GLN A 203 15.64 8.23 1.37
C GLN A 203 15.89 7.16 0.30
N TYR A 204 14.96 6.97 -0.63
CA TYR A 204 15.10 6.01 -1.74
C TYR A 204 15.84 6.56 -2.95
N VAL A 205 15.99 7.88 -3.06
CA VAL A 205 16.57 8.52 -4.24
C VAL A 205 18.07 8.20 -4.36
N GLY A 206 18.52 7.98 -5.58
CA GLY A 206 19.89 7.61 -5.91
C GLY A 206 20.08 6.10 -6.11
N THR A 207 21.34 5.68 -6.17
CA THR A 207 21.71 4.26 -6.33
C THR A 207 21.85 3.61 -4.99
N LYS A 208 20.98 2.63 -4.69
CA LYS A 208 20.95 1.90 -3.42
C LYS A 208 20.89 0.39 -3.67
N ASN A 209 21.20 -0.40 -2.66
CA ASN A 209 21.03 -1.85 -2.67
C ASN A 209 19.63 -2.21 -2.13
N PHE A 210 18.73 -2.60 -3.03
CA PHE A 210 17.33 -2.90 -2.70
C PHE A 210 17.04 -4.39 -2.47
N PHE A 211 18.03 -5.19 -2.04
CA PHE A 211 17.82 -6.64 -1.88
C PHE A 211 16.71 -6.99 -0.86
N ASN A 212 16.49 -6.15 0.17
CA ASN A 212 15.40 -6.29 1.14
C ASN A 212 14.02 -5.95 0.56
N TYR A 213 13.99 -5.21 -0.55
CA TYR A 213 12.76 -4.76 -1.20
C TYR A 213 12.25 -5.71 -2.30
N THR A 214 12.81 -6.88 -2.41
CA THR A 214 12.40 -7.91 -3.37
C THR A 214 12.40 -9.29 -2.74
N ILE A 215 12.19 -10.31 -3.55
CA ILE A 215 12.27 -11.72 -3.18
C ILE A 215 13.54 -12.35 -3.79
N GLN A 216 14.07 -13.37 -3.14
CA GLN A 216 15.16 -14.24 -3.65
C GLN A 216 16.45 -13.50 -4.06
N LYS A 217 16.75 -12.34 -3.46
CA LYS A 217 18.01 -11.62 -3.68
C LYS A 217 18.83 -11.59 -2.39
N ARG A 218 20.16 -11.60 -2.57
CA ARG A 218 21.15 -11.39 -1.50
C ARG A 218 21.72 -9.99 -1.60
N ASP A 219 22.29 -9.51 -0.53
CA ASP A 219 23.00 -8.22 -0.44
C ASP A 219 24.18 -8.12 -1.43
N THR A 220 24.84 -9.26 -1.71
CA THR A 220 25.96 -9.37 -2.64
C THR A 220 25.56 -9.40 -4.12
N ASP A 221 24.27 -9.53 -4.45
CA ASP A 221 23.79 -9.59 -5.83
C ASP A 221 23.86 -8.21 -6.49
N PRO A 222 24.71 -8.00 -7.52
CA PRO A 222 24.84 -6.71 -8.20
C PRO A 222 23.51 -6.24 -8.81
N SER A 223 22.63 -7.18 -9.18
CA SER A 223 21.33 -6.87 -9.77
C SER A 223 20.32 -6.32 -8.73
N ALA A 224 20.64 -6.36 -7.42
CA ALA A 224 19.84 -5.71 -6.39
C ALA A 224 20.09 -4.19 -6.33
N LYS A 225 21.19 -3.69 -6.91
CA LYS A 225 21.43 -2.26 -7.02
C LYS A 225 20.52 -1.66 -8.09
N ARG A 226 19.75 -0.63 -7.68
CA ARG A 226 18.83 0.10 -8.56
C ARG A 226 19.00 1.60 -8.37
N TYR A 227 18.73 2.32 -9.45
CA TYR A 227 18.77 3.79 -9.45
C TYR A 227 17.34 4.34 -9.48
N ILE A 228 16.96 5.02 -8.42
CA ILE A 228 15.72 5.77 -8.29
C ILE A 228 16.03 7.24 -8.56
N LYS A 229 15.36 7.81 -9.57
CA LYS A 229 15.56 9.20 -9.99
C LYS A 229 14.80 10.18 -9.10
N SER A 230 13.57 9.82 -8.74
CA SER A 230 12.72 10.60 -7.82
C SER A 230 11.64 9.71 -7.21
N PHE A 231 11.16 10.11 -6.03
CA PHE A 231 9.99 9.51 -5.42
C PHE A 231 9.21 10.62 -4.70
N ASN A 232 8.16 11.11 -5.34
CA ASN A 232 7.46 12.33 -4.92
C ASN A 232 6.04 12.04 -4.49
N LEU A 233 5.62 12.71 -3.43
CA LEU A 233 4.24 12.79 -2.99
C LEU A 233 3.54 13.95 -3.72
N ASN A 234 2.36 13.71 -4.29
CA ASN A 234 1.51 14.80 -4.75
C ASN A 234 0.96 15.56 -3.52
N GLN A 235 1.20 16.88 -3.49
CA GLN A 235 0.81 17.73 -2.37
C GLN A 235 -0.72 17.93 -2.27
N THR A 236 -1.47 17.57 -3.31
CA THR A 236 -2.92 17.69 -3.34
C THR A 236 -3.55 16.31 -3.19
N PRO A 237 -4.05 15.94 -2.00
CA PRO A 237 -4.77 14.69 -1.81
C PRO A 237 -6.07 14.63 -2.62
N ILE A 238 -6.53 13.43 -2.92
CA ILE A 238 -7.78 13.14 -3.62
C ILE A 238 -8.79 12.66 -2.59
N ILE A 239 -9.99 13.25 -2.53
CA ILE A 239 -11.04 12.80 -1.60
C ILE A 239 -12.12 12.07 -2.39
N ILE A 240 -12.31 10.78 -2.08
CA ILE A 240 -13.33 9.91 -2.69
C ILE A 240 -14.07 9.16 -1.59
N ASN A 241 -15.41 9.25 -1.60
CA ASN A 241 -16.27 8.57 -0.63
C ASN A 241 -15.82 8.79 0.83
N ASP A 242 -15.53 10.04 1.16
CA ASP A 242 -15.01 10.49 2.45
C ASP A 242 -13.62 9.91 2.84
N THR A 243 -12.96 9.19 1.96
CA THR A 243 -11.59 8.72 2.15
C THR A 243 -10.63 9.62 1.40
N GLU A 244 -9.59 10.08 2.09
CA GLU A 244 -8.52 10.86 1.51
C GLU A 244 -7.40 9.93 1.01
N TRP A 245 -6.98 10.14 -0.26
CA TRP A 245 -5.97 9.35 -0.94
C TRP A 245 -4.76 10.18 -1.31
N LEU A 246 -3.59 9.58 -1.17
CA LEU A 246 -2.31 10.16 -1.57
C LEU A 246 -1.82 9.47 -2.84
N SER A 247 -1.28 10.27 -3.77
CA SER A 247 -0.61 9.80 -4.97
C SER A 247 0.90 9.90 -4.78
N LEU A 248 1.58 8.77 -4.81
CA LEU A 248 3.03 8.65 -4.68
C LEU A 248 3.62 8.28 -6.05
N LYS A 249 4.42 9.17 -6.66
CA LYS A 249 5.02 8.93 -7.99
C LYS A 249 6.49 8.59 -7.87
N VAL A 250 6.88 7.41 -8.33
CA VAL A 250 8.26 6.95 -8.36
C VAL A 250 8.78 6.82 -9.77
N HIS A 251 9.93 7.46 -10.03
CA HIS A 251 10.65 7.37 -11.29
C HIS A 251 11.99 6.68 -11.08
N GLY A 252 12.23 5.60 -11.77
CA GLY A 252 13.48 4.84 -11.67
C GLY A 252 13.88 4.18 -12.98
N GLN A 253 15.14 3.82 -13.11
CA GLN A 253 15.67 3.16 -14.30
C GLN A 253 15.02 1.79 -14.48
N SER A 254 14.94 1.01 -13.43
CA SER A 254 14.30 -0.30 -13.43
C SER A 254 13.89 -0.69 -12.01
N PHE A 255 12.93 -1.59 -11.90
CA PHE A 255 12.42 -2.07 -10.62
C PHE A 255 12.41 -3.59 -10.58
N MET A 256 12.69 -4.15 -9.41
CA MET A 256 12.54 -5.57 -9.14
C MET A 256 11.09 -5.90 -8.74
N MET A 257 10.77 -7.19 -8.77
CA MET A 257 9.46 -7.67 -8.31
C MET A 257 9.16 -7.21 -6.89
N HIS A 258 7.98 -6.67 -6.68
CA HIS A 258 7.48 -6.10 -5.42
C HIS A 258 8.24 -4.89 -4.87
N GLN A 259 9.29 -4.39 -5.54
CA GLN A 259 10.15 -3.34 -5.00
C GLN A 259 9.36 -2.09 -4.58
N ILE A 260 8.52 -1.55 -5.46
CA ILE A 260 7.74 -0.32 -5.18
C ILE A 260 6.78 -0.56 -4.01
N ARG A 261 6.05 -1.68 -4.01
CA ARG A 261 5.11 -2.04 -2.93
C ARG A 261 5.79 -2.12 -1.57
N LYS A 262 7.01 -2.67 -1.50
CA LYS A 262 7.81 -2.73 -0.27
C LYS A 262 8.37 -1.35 0.12
N MET A 263 8.77 -0.51 -0.84
CA MET A 263 9.22 0.86 -0.57
C MET A 263 8.10 1.68 0.06
N VAL A 264 6.89 1.62 -0.50
CA VAL A 264 5.70 2.29 0.04
C VAL A 264 5.36 1.78 1.45
N ALA A 265 5.35 0.45 1.64
CA ALA A 265 5.05 -0.14 2.94
C ALA A 265 6.08 0.26 4.01
N MET A 266 7.36 0.28 3.68
CA MET A 266 8.41 0.70 4.61
C MET A 266 8.30 2.19 4.95
N ALA A 267 8.04 3.08 3.97
CA ALA A 267 7.79 4.49 4.22
C ALA A 267 6.57 4.69 5.14
N ALA A 268 5.48 3.95 4.88
CA ALA A 268 4.30 4.00 5.74
C ALA A 268 4.64 3.52 7.17
N LEU A 269 5.41 2.45 7.34
CA LEU A 269 5.83 1.97 8.66
C LEU A 269 6.70 3.00 9.40
N VAL A 270 7.68 3.61 8.74
CA VAL A 270 8.57 4.62 9.33
C VAL A 270 7.75 5.80 9.85
N VAL A 271 6.82 6.33 9.04
CA VAL A 271 6.00 7.48 9.43
C VAL A 271 4.99 7.11 10.53
N ARG A 272 4.25 6.02 10.38
CA ARG A 272 3.22 5.62 11.35
C ARG A 272 3.78 5.18 12.70
N CYS A 273 5.00 4.61 12.72
CA CYS A 273 5.68 4.22 13.95
C CYS A 273 6.54 5.35 14.55
N GLY A 274 6.48 6.57 14.01
CA GLY A 274 7.20 7.73 14.55
C GLY A 274 8.72 7.61 14.45
N CYS A 275 9.24 6.75 13.56
CA CYS A 275 10.68 6.63 13.34
C CYS A 275 11.23 7.83 12.57
N VAL A 276 12.53 8.09 12.71
CA VAL A 276 13.25 9.03 11.85
C VAL A 276 13.35 8.47 10.43
N PRO A 277 13.25 9.31 9.37
CA PRO A 277 13.30 8.85 7.97
C PRO A 277 14.58 8.08 7.63
N GLU A 278 15.70 8.42 8.28
CA GLU A 278 17.02 7.82 8.09
C GLU A 278 17.05 6.32 8.43
N ARG A 279 16.09 5.80 9.22
CA ARG A 279 15.93 4.35 9.47
C ARG A 279 15.75 3.53 8.19
N ILE A 280 15.30 4.14 7.11
CA ILE A 280 15.24 3.48 5.80
C ILE A 280 16.64 3.11 5.31
N ALA A 281 17.67 3.88 5.66
CA ALA A 281 19.05 3.59 5.27
C ALA A 281 19.56 2.25 5.83
N ASP A 282 19.09 1.82 7.00
CA ASP A 282 19.45 0.53 7.62
C ASP A 282 19.07 -0.65 6.71
N SER A 283 18.03 -0.47 5.89
CA SER A 283 17.55 -1.50 4.96
C SER A 283 18.46 -1.76 3.75
N TYR A 284 19.45 -0.91 3.52
CA TYR A 284 20.42 -1.07 2.42
C TYR A 284 21.70 -1.81 2.85
N GLY A 285 21.90 -2.02 4.15
CA GLY A 285 23.00 -2.80 4.72
C GLY A 285 22.85 -4.30 4.44
N SER A 286 23.81 -5.10 4.89
CA SER A 286 23.83 -6.56 4.66
C SER A 286 22.76 -7.33 5.46
N THR A 287 22.21 -6.72 6.51
CA THR A 287 21.20 -7.36 7.37
C THR A 287 19.89 -7.61 6.62
N LYS A 288 19.39 -8.85 6.69
CA LYS A 288 18.08 -9.20 6.13
C LYS A 288 16.96 -8.63 7.01
N ILE A 289 16.11 -7.81 6.41
CA ILE A 289 14.93 -7.20 7.05
C ILE A 289 13.66 -7.67 6.35
N ALA A 290 12.69 -8.16 7.12
CA ALA A 290 11.39 -8.57 6.61
C ALA A 290 10.52 -7.33 6.39
N ILE A 291 10.53 -6.77 5.17
CA ILE A 291 9.68 -5.63 4.80
C ILE A 291 8.38 -6.17 4.20
N PRO A 292 7.19 -5.79 4.75
CA PRO A 292 5.91 -6.22 4.21
C PRO A 292 5.66 -5.62 2.81
N LYS A 293 4.73 -6.20 2.07
CA LYS A 293 4.28 -5.68 0.78
C LYS A 293 2.99 -4.86 0.99
N ALA A 294 2.94 -3.63 0.52
CA ALA A 294 1.67 -2.92 0.40
C ALA A 294 0.74 -3.65 -0.59
N PRO A 295 -0.60 -3.55 -0.45
CA PRO A 295 -1.53 -4.11 -1.41
C PRO A 295 -1.21 -3.71 -2.85
N GLY A 296 -1.44 -4.61 -3.81
CA GLY A 296 -1.12 -4.32 -5.22
C GLY A 296 -2.12 -3.42 -5.92
N LEU A 297 -3.29 -3.25 -5.34
CA LEU A 297 -4.41 -2.53 -5.93
C LEU A 297 -4.07 -1.09 -6.33
N GLY A 298 -3.32 -0.37 -5.48
CA GLY A 298 -2.95 1.03 -5.74
C GLY A 298 -1.80 1.23 -6.73
N LEU A 299 -1.15 0.17 -7.23
CA LEU A 299 0.04 0.30 -8.08
C LEU A 299 -0.32 0.40 -9.56
N LEU A 300 0.11 1.49 -10.20
CA LEU A 300 -0.11 1.78 -11.62
C LEU A 300 1.23 2.07 -12.31
N LEU A 301 1.50 1.43 -13.46
CA LEU A 301 2.53 1.89 -14.38
C LEU A 301 1.98 3.11 -15.15
N GLU A 302 2.49 4.29 -14.84
CA GLU A 302 2.02 5.52 -15.47
C GLU A 302 2.55 5.65 -16.91
N ARG A 303 3.89 5.55 -17.09
CA ARG A 303 4.49 5.56 -18.43
C ARG A 303 5.91 5.02 -18.46
N PRO A 304 6.33 4.40 -19.58
CA PRO A 304 7.73 4.19 -19.94
C PRO A 304 8.34 5.47 -20.52
N ILE A 305 9.68 5.61 -20.43
CA ILE A 305 10.43 6.75 -20.93
C ILE A 305 11.51 6.27 -21.90
N PHE A 306 11.64 6.97 -23.04
CA PHE A 306 12.50 6.61 -24.16
C PHE A 306 13.46 7.76 -24.55
N ASP A 307 14.05 8.45 -23.57
CA ASP A 307 14.89 9.63 -23.77
C ASP A 307 16.09 9.34 -24.70
N THR A 308 16.76 8.21 -24.53
CA THR A 308 17.90 7.81 -25.37
C THR A 308 17.48 7.60 -26.81
N TYR A 309 16.32 6.97 -27.04
CA TYR A 309 15.78 6.82 -28.40
C TYR A 309 15.41 8.18 -28.98
N ASN A 310 14.68 8.99 -28.25
CA ASN A 310 14.18 10.29 -28.69
C ASN A 310 15.32 11.25 -29.04
N ASN A 311 16.34 11.34 -28.19
CA ASN A 311 17.43 12.33 -28.34
C ASN A 311 18.51 11.88 -29.34
N LYS A 312 18.61 10.58 -29.65
CA LYS A 312 19.65 10.06 -30.53
C LYS A 312 19.08 9.41 -31.78
N LYS A 313 18.36 8.30 -31.63
CA LYS A 313 17.96 7.47 -32.77
C LYS A 313 16.82 8.07 -33.60
N ALA A 314 15.82 8.68 -32.93
CA ALA A 314 14.72 9.33 -33.61
C ALA A 314 15.20 10.48 -34.51
N VAL A 315 16.13 11.30 -34.00
CA VAL A 315 16.71 12.43 -34.73
C VAL A 315 17.49 11.95 -35.97
N VAL A 316 18.40 10.98 -35.79
CA VAL A 316 19.25 10.48 -36.89
C VAL A 316 18.44 9.77 -37.99
N THR A 317 17.33 9.14 -37.63
CA THR A 317 16.51 8.39 -38.60
C THR A 317 15.32 9.19 -39.12
N GLU A 318 15.23 10.48 -38.77
CA GLU A 318 14.11 11.37 -39.14
C GLU A 318 12.74 10.80 -38.76
N LYS A 319 12.70 10.01 -37.66
CA LYS A 319 11.48 9.51 -37.07
C LYS A 319 11.09 10.42 -35.89
N GLY A 320 9.79 10.63 -35.69
CA GLY A 320 9.32 11.41 -34.57
C GLY A 320 9.67 10.79 -33.20
N PRO A 321 9.75 11.59 -32.16
CA PRO A 321 9.94 11.10 -30.78
C PRO A 321 8.73 10.31 -30.32
N ILE A 322 8.93 9.39 -29.36
CA ILE A 322 7.85 8.75 -28.62
C ILE A 322 7.48 9.71 -27.48
N ASP A 323 6.36 10.40 -27.63
CA ASP A 323 5.89 11.41 -26.69
C ASP A 323 4.44 11.10 -26.26
N PHE A 324 4.26 10.91 -24.94
CA PHE A 324 2.95 10.67 -24.33
C PHE A 324 2.26 11.98 -23.93
N SER A 325 2.98 13.09 -23.91
CA SER A 325 2.43 14.39 -23.45
C SER A 325 1.36 14.92 -24.42
N ALA A 326 1.45 14.54 -25.71
CA ALA A 326 0.45 14.90 -26.69
C ALA A 326 -0.96 14.37 -26.39
N TYR A 327 -1.05 13.34 -25.53
CA TYR A 327 -2.31 12.67 -25.16
C TYR A 327 -2.58 12.76 -23.65
N GLU A 328 -1.94 13.67 -22.95
CA GLU A 328 -1.96 13.71 -21.48
C GLU A 328 -3.36 13.96 -20.91
N ALA A 329 -4.14 14.81 -21.57
CA ALA A 329 -5.50 15.11 -21.14
C ALA A 329 -6.42 13.87 -21.22
N GLU A 330 -6.41 13.17 -22.36
CA GLU A 330 -7.21 11.97 -22.60
C GLU A 330 -6.74 10.80 -21.71
N ILE A 331 -5.44 10.65 -21.53
CA ILE A 331 -4.86 9.64 -20.64
C ILE A 331 -5.29 9.90 -19.19
N ASN A 332 -5.29 11.14 -18.72
CA ASN A 332 -5.71 11.49 -17.38
C ASN A 332 -7.21 11.28 -17.18
N GLU A 333 -8.06 11.66 -18.14
CA GLU A 333 -9.49 11.39 -18.09
C GLU A 333 -9.76 9.87 -18.00
N PHE A 334 -9.13 9.10 -18.88
CA PHE A 334 -9.24 7.63 -18.86
C PHE A 334 -8.78 7.04 -17.54
N LYS A 335 -7.64 7.50 -17.02
CA LYS A 335 -7.07 7.05 -15.75
C LYS A 335 -8.05 7.27 -14.59
N GLN A 336 -8.70 8.43 -14.55
CA GLN A 336 -9.73 8.71 -13.55
C GLN A 336 -10.90 7.73 -13.65
N ARG A 337 -11.49 7.63 -14.85
CA ARG A 337 -12.71 6.85 -15.06
C ARG A 337 -12.52 5.34 -14.96
N GLU A 338 -11.45 4.80 -15.54
CA GLU A 338 -11.30 3.34 -15.67
C GLU A 338 -10.37 2.71 -14.60
N ILE A 339 -9.44 3.48 -14.07
CA ILE A 339 -8.42 2.95 -13.13
C ILE A 339 -8.70 3.42 -11.71
N TYR A 340 -8.79 4.73 -11.47
CA TYR A 340 -8.97 5.26 -10.12
C TYR A 340 -10.32 4.89 -9.53
N ASP A 341 -11.41 5.07 -10.28
CA ASP A 341 -12.76 4.70 -9.82
C ASP A 341 -12.84 3.20 -9.46
N ARG A 342 -12.13 2.36 -10.21
CA ARG A 342 -12.03 0.94 -9.90
C ARG A 342 -11.25 0.70 -8.61
N ILE A 343 -10.09 1.33 -8.45
CA ILE A 343 -9.26 1.20 -7.23
C ILE A 343 -10.06 1.60 -6.00
N PHE A 344 -10.74 2.74 -6.06
CA PHE A 344 -11.53 3.25 -4.93
C PHE A 344 -12.72 2.34 -4.60
N ARG A 345 -13.40 1.80 -5.60
CA ARG A 345 -14.51 0.87 -5.41
C ARG A 345 -14.04 -0.46 -4.82
N GLU A 346 -12.99 -1.06 -5.38
CA GLU A 346 -12.46 -2.33 -4.88
C GLU A 346 -11.92 -2.20 -3.45
N GLU A 347 -11.26 -1.08 -3.09
CA GLU A 347 -10.87 -0.83 -1.70
C GLU A 347 -12.08 -0.75 -0.77
N GLN A 348 -13.13 -0.05 -1.19
CA GLN A 348 -14.35 0.11 -0.39
C GLN A 348 -15.05 -1.24 -0.15
N GLU A 349 -15.06 -2.12 -1.13
CA GLU A 349 -15.69 -3.44 -1.06
C GLU A 349 -14.85 -4.43 -0.24
N THR A 350 -13.54 -4.47 -0.48
CA THR A 350 -12.64 -5.46 0.12
C THR A 350 -12.07 -5.02 1.46
N LYS A 351 -12.10 -3.70 1.75
CA LYS A 351 -11.46 -3.07 2.93
C LYS A 351 -9.96 -3.41 3.01
N ALA A 352 -9.32 -3.55 1.84
CA ALA A 352 -7.93 -3.95 1.69
C ALA A 352 -6.93 -2.85 2.13
#